data_34ad8bd1d60113434173e7116b2422cc
#
_entry.id   34ad8bd1d60113434173e7116b2422cc
#
_cell.length_a   1.000
_cell.length_b   1.000
_cell.length_c   1.000
_cell.angle_alpha   90.00
_cell.angle_beta   90.00
_cell.angle_gamma   90.00
#
_symmetry.space_group_name_H-M   'P 1'
#
loop_
_entity.id
_entity.type
_entity.pdbx_description
1 polymer ?
#
loop_
_entity_poly.entity_id
_entity_poly.type
_entity_poly.pdbx_seq_one_letter_code
_entity_poly.pdbx_strand_id
1 'polypeptide(L)'
;MIKRFTVLFLKSATDFVFGLDKKIQTKIYYVLDKASYLNDPSIFKKLQDEIWEFRVNHKTLQIRLLAFWDKRDENITFVISTHGFIKKTGKVPKSQVEKAMNDMKRYFENQ
;
A
#
# COMPACT_ATOMS: atom_id res chain seq x y z
N MET A 1 -4.25 -22.09 -1.08
CA MET A 1 -4.86 -20.79 -0.73
C MET A 1 -4.84 -19.89 -1.95
N ILE A 2 -5.96 -19.25 -2.23
CA ILE A 2 -6.09 -18.42 -3.43
C ILE A 2 -5.61 -17.00 -3.15
N LYS A 3 -4.77 -16.49 -4.05
CA LYS A 3 -4.29 -15.12 -3.99
C LYS A 3 -5.41 -14.16 -4.37
N ARG A 4 -5.70 -13.19 -3.50
CA ARG A 4 -6.80 -12.24 -3.71
C ARG A 4 -6.42 -11.09 -4.65
N PHE A 5 -5.15 -10.71 -4.66
CA PHE A 5 -4.67 -9.61 -5.50
C PHE A 5 -3.16 -9.68 -5.69
N THR A 6 -2.70 -8.97 -6.71
CA THR A 6 -1.27 -8.77 -6.97
C THR A 6 -0.93 -7.31 -6.66
N VAL A 7 0.12 -7.10 -5.89
CA VAL A 7 0.55 -5.74 -5.52
C VAL A 7 1.51 -5.21 -6.57
N LEU A 8 1.26 -3.99 -7.05
CA LEU A 8 2.17 -3.25 -7.91
C LEU A 8 2.53 -1.93 -7.24
N PHE A 9 3.74 -1.47 -7.47
CA PHE A 9 4.23 -0.20 -6.92
C PHE A 9 4.28 0.88 -8.00
N LEU A 10 3.74 2.04 -7.70
CA LEU A 10 4.09 3.24 -8.47
C LEU A 10 5.51 3.66 -8.06
N LYS A 11 6.12 4.53 -8.85
CA LYS A 11 7.52 4.93 -8.63
C LYS A 11 7.76 5.43 -7.20
N SER A 12 6.85 6.23 -6.67
CA SER A 12 7.00 6.79 -5.32
C SER A 12 7.03 5.71 -4.24
N ALA A 13 6.25 4.64 -4.41
CA ALA A 13 6.29 3.51 -3.48
C ALA A 13 7.61 2.75 -3.60
N THR A 14 8.08 2.51 -4.83
CA THR A 14 9.37 1.86 -5.06
C THR A 14 10.50 2.64 -4.41
N ASP A 15 10.53 3.95 -4.65
CA ASP A 15 11.58 4.81 -4.10
C ASP A 15 11.59 4.79 -2.58
N PHE A 16 10.41 4.84 -1.97
CA PHE A 16 10.29 4.78 -0.52
C PHE A 16 10.85 3.45 0.03
N VAL A 17 10.41 2.33 -0.51
CA VAL A 17 10.80 1.01 -0.02
C VAL A 17 12.31 0.79 -0.18
N PHE A 18 12.85 1.11 -1.35
CA PHE A 18 14.27 0.91 -1.61
C PHE A 18 15.18 1.83 -0.79
N GLY A 19 14.64 2.92 -0.26
CA GLY A 19 15.39 3.79 0.65
C GLY A 19 15.48 3.28 2.07
N LEU A 20 14.80 2.18 2.40
CA LEU A 20 14.78 1.63 3.74
C LEU A 20 15.82 0.52 3.91
N ASP A 21 16.13 0.23 5.17
CA ASP A 21 16.99 -0.86 5.57
C ASP A 21 16.49 -2.19 4.99
N LYS A 22 17.40 -3.07 4.60
CA LYS A 22 17.07 -4.36 4.00
C LYS A 22 16.13 -5.21 4.86
N LYS A 23 16.32 -5.19 6.17
CA LYS A 23 15.45 -5.93 7.09
C LYS A 23 14.01 -5.42 7.04
N ILE A 24 13.85 -4.10 6.90
CA ILE A 24 12.54 -3.48 6.81
C ILE A 24 11.91 -3.79 5.46
N GLN A 25 12.69 -3.74 4.39
CA GLN A 25 12.22 -4.11 3.07
C GLN A 25 11.66 -5.54 3.06
N THR A 26 12.41 -6.48 3.65
CA THR A 26 11.99 -7.88 3.75
C THR A 26 10.66 -8.01 4.48
N LYS A 27 10.51 -7.28 5.58
CA LYS A 27 9.27 -7.30 6.35
C LYS A 27 8.10 -6.72 5.55
N ILE A 28 8.34 -5.66 4.81
CA ILE A 28 7.31 -5.07 3.94
C ILE A 28 6.81 -6.11 2.94
N TYR A 29 7.72 -6.75 2.22
CA TYR A 29 7.35 -7.77 1.23
C TYR A 29 6.60 -8.94 1.87
N TYR A 30 7.02 -9.35 3.06
CA TYR A 30 6.32 -10.40 3.80
C TYR A 30 4.86 -9.99 4.10
N VAL A 31 4.66 -8.77 4.58
CA VAL A 31 3.31 -8.28 4.91
C VAL A 31 2.45 -8.14 3.66
N LEU A 32 3.02 -7.60 2.57
CA LEU A 32 2.28 -7.48 1.31
C LEU A 32 1.84 -8.84 0.79
N ASP A 33 2.73 -9.82 0.83
CA ASP A 33 2.42 -11.18 0.41
C ASP A 33 1.32 -11.78 1.28
N LYS A 34 1.44 -11.66 2.59
CA LYS A 34 0.44 -12.16 3.53
C LYS A 34 -0.94 -11.53 3.28
N ALA A 35 -0.98 -10.21 3.08
CA ALA A 35 -2.22 -9.49 2.81
C ALA A 35 -2.87 -9.94 1.50
N SER A 36 -2.07 -10.35 0.52
CA SER A 36 -2.59 -10.80 -0.77
C SER A 36 -3.33 -12.14 -0.67
N TYR A 37 -3.14 -12.89 0.41
CA TYR A 37 -3.84 -14.16 0.64
C TYR A 37 -4.86 -14.08 1.76
N LEU A 38 -4.60 -13.31 2.81
CA LEU A 38 -5.42 -13.27 4.01
C LEU A 38 -6.11 -11.92 4.16
N ASN A 39 -7.42 -11.95 4.42
CA ASN A 39 -8.16 -10.74 4.72
C ASN A 39 -7.95 -10.39 6.21
N ASP A 40 -6.88 -9.66 6.49
CA ASP A 40 -6.46 -9.29 7.84
C ASP A 40 -6.41 -7.76 7.97
N PRO A 41 -7.42 -7.15 8.63
CA PRO A 41 -7.47 -5.69 8.76
C PRO A 41 -6.32 -5.10 9.59
N SER A 42 -5.61 -5.91 10.35
CA SER A 42 -4.45 -5.41 11.10
C SER A 42 -3.27 -5.07 10.21
N ILE A 43 -3.23 -5.63 8.99
CA ILE A 43 -2.14 -5.39 8.04
C ILE A 43 -2.60 -4.70 6.75
N PHE A 44 -3.88 -4.74 6.41
CA PHE A 44 -4.39 -4.11 5.19
C PHE A 44 -5.86 -3.78 5.37
N LYS A 45 -6.20 -2.50 5.34
CA LYS A 45 -7.59 -2.07 5.54
C LYS A 45 -7.90 -0.79 4.78
N LYS A 46 -9.19 -0.56 4.54
CA LYS A 46 -9.67 0.67 3.96
C LYS A 46 -9.45 1.82 4.93
N LEU A 47 -8.90 2.92 4.41
CA LEU A 47 -8.60 4.09 5.20
C LEU A 47 -9.65 5.18 5.01
N GLN A 48 -9.87 5.60 3.77
CA GLN A 48 -10.81 6.67 3.44
C GLN A 48 -11.11 6.61 1.95
N ASP A 49 -12.38 6.78 1.56
CA ASP A 49 -12.83 6.72 0.17
C ASP A 49 -12.34 5.43 -0.50
N GLU A 50 -11.60 5.52 -1.58
CA GLU A 50 -11.05 4.36 -2.28
C GLU A 50 -9.62 4.04 -1.85
N ILE A 51 -9.09 4.75 -0.86
CA ILE A 51 -7.70 4.57 -0.43
C ILE A 51 -7.62 3.59 0.74
N TRP A 52 -6.74 2.61 0.58
CA TRP A 52 -6.44 1.58 1.56
C TRP A 52 -5.02 1.77 2.08
N GLU A 53 -4.70 1.14 3.21
CA GLU A 53 -3.34 1.20 3.75
C GLU A 53 -2.84 -0.20 4.10
N PHE A 54 -1.58 -0.47 3.72
CA PHE A 54 -0.82 -1.57 4.30
C PHE A 54 -0.14 -1.06 5.55
N ARG A 55 -0.18 -1.85 6.61
CA ARG A 55 0.37 -1.50 7.92
C ARG A 55 1.51 -2.44 8.24
N VAL A 56 2.71 -1.89 8.28
CA VAL A 56 3.93 -2.66 8.60
C VAL A 56 4.59 -2.00 9.80
N ASN A 57 4.69 -2.75 10.89
CA ASN A 57 5.33 -2.25 12.09
C ASN A 57 6.65 -3.00 12.28
N HIS A 58 7.72 -2.25 12.53
CA HIS A 58 9.03 -2.81 12.78
C HIS A 58 9.68 -2.06 13.93
N LYS A 59 9.84 -2.73 15.07
CA LYS A 59 10.31 -2.09 16.31
C LYS A 59 9.39 -0.90 16.62
N THR A 60 9.93 0.31 16.74
CA THR A 60 9.12 1.51 17.02
C THR A 60 8.59 2.19 15.75
N LEU A 61 8.98 1.71 14.57
CA LEU A 61 8.55 2.33 13.31
C LEU A 61 7.18 1.84 12.91
N GLN A 62 6.32 2.78 12.55
CA GLN A 62 5.00 2.50 11.99
C GLN A 62 5.03 2.90 10.52
N ILE A 63 5.19 1.90 9.65
CA ILE A 63 5.31 2.12 8.20
C ILE A 63 3.95 1.93 7.58
N ARG A 64 3.59 2.85 6.68
CA ARG A 64 2.32 2.79 5.96
C ARG A 64 2.59 2.90 4.47
N LEU A 65 1.90 2.04 3.70
CA LEU A 65 1.89 2.12 2.24
C LEU A 65 0.45 2.34 1.83
N LEU A 66 0.15 3.45 1.18
CA LEU A 66 -1.20 3.73 0.71
C LEU A 66 -1.41 3.09 -0.64
N ALA A 67 -2.64 2.70 -0.93
CA ALA A 67 -2.95 1.91 -2.10
C ALA A 67 -4.40 2.07 -2.53
N PHE A 68 -4.69 1.64 -3.74
CA PHE A 68 -6.04 1.54 -4.26
C PHE A 68 -6.17 0.27 -5.10
N TRP A 69 -7.40 -0.17 -5.33
CA TRP A 69 -7.66 -1.37 -6.10
C TRP A 69 -7.86 -1.05 -7.58
N ASP A 70 -7.34 -1.91 -8.44
CA ASP A 70 -7.64 -1.90 -9.87
C ASP A 70 -8.20 -3.27 -10.25
N LYS A 71 -9.51 -3.31 -10.49
CA LYS A 71 -10.26 -4.53 -10.77
C LYS A 71 -10.71 -4.65 -12.21
N ARG A 72 -10.09 -3.88 -13.12
CA ARG A 72 -10.52 -3.85 -14.51
C ARG A 72 -10.14 -5.09 -15.31
N ASP A 73 -9.04 -5.76 -14.93
CA ASP A 73 -8.62 -7.00 -15.59
C ASP A 73 -9.55 -8.14 -15.17
N GLU A 74 -9.94 -9.00 -16.12
CA GLU A 74 -10.86 -10.11 -15.86
C GLU A 74 -10.26 -11.17 -14.94
N ASN A 75 -8.97 -11.39 -15.04
CA ASN A 75 -8.29 -12.52 -14.38
C ASN A 75 -7.50 -12.13 -13.15
N ILE A 76 -7.02 -10.91 -13.10
CA ILE A 76 -6.12 -10.46 -12.05
C ILE A 76 -6.66 -9.19 -11.40
N THR A 77 -6.77 -9.21 -10.07
CA THR A 77 -7.06 -8.01 -9.30
C THR A 77 -5.74 -7.42 -8.83
N PHE A 78 -5.54 -6.14 -9.09
CA PHE A 78 -4.34 -5.43 -8.65
C PHE A 78 -4.65 -4.52 -7.47
N VAL A 79 -3.69 -4.42 -6.55
CA VAL A 79 -3.66 -3.38 -5.54
C VAL A 79 -2.41 -2.56 -5.83
N ILE A 80 -2.62 -1.29 -6.13
CA ILE A 80 -1.55 -0.38 -6.58
C ILE A 80 -1.12 0.47 -5.41
N SER A 81 0.11 0.30 -4.94
CA SER A 81 0.64 1.16 -3.88
C SER A 81 1.16 2.46 -4.47
N THR A 82 0.65 3.58 -3.99
CA THR A 82 1.00 4.90 -4.49
C THR A 82 2.32 5.39 -3.91
N HIS A 83 2.46 5.29 -2.59
CA HIS A 83 3.66 5.74 -1.88
C HIS A 83 3.63 5.22 -0.45
N GLY A 84 4.75 5.38 0.23
CA GLY A 84 4.87 5.02 1.62
C GLY A 84 5.41 6.15 2.47
N PHE A 85 5.24 6.04 3.77
CA PHE A 85 5.75 7.01 4.74
C PHE A 85 5.85 6.37 6.13
N ILE A 86 6.60 7.02 7.00
CA ILE A 86 6.69 6.63 8.42
C ILE A 86 5.64 7.44 9.17
N LYS A 87 4.69 6.76 9.79
CA LYS A 87 3.63 7.43 10.55
C LYS A 87 4.17 7.83 11.93
N LYS A 88 3.99 9.08 12.29
CA LYS A 88 4.52 9.64 13.55
C LYS A 88 3.45 9.99 14.56
N THR A 89 2.19 10.07 14.14
CA THR A 89 1.07 10.45 15.00
C THR A 89 -0.04 9.41 14.91
N GLY A 90 -1.11 9.60 15.69
CA GLY A 90 -2.20 8.64 15.76
C GLY A 90 -2.96 8.42 14.46
N LYS A 91 -3.12 9.46 13.65
CA LYS A 91 -3.86 9.38 12.39
C LYS A 91 -2.93 9.53 11.20
N VAL A 92 -3.32 8.93 10.07
CA VAL A 92 -2.66 9.19 8.80
C VAL A 92 -2.97 10.65 8.42
N PRO A 93 -1.94 11.48 8.16
CA PRO A 93 -2.18 12.87 7.77
C PRO A 93 -3.03 12.97 6.50
N LYS A 94 -3.92 13.94 6.48
CA LYS A 94 -4.83 14.18 5.35
C LYS A 94 -4.06 14.38 4.04
N SER A 95 -2.92 15.04 4.08
CA SER A 95 -2.09 15.27 2.89
C SER A 95 -1.62 13.97 2.25
N GLN A 96 -1.39 12.93 3.04
CA GLN A 96 -0.99 11.63 2.49
C GLN A 96 -2.14 10.98 1.72
N VAL A 97 -3.35 11.06 2.26
CA VAL A 97 -4.54 10.53 1.58
C VAL A 97 -4.80 11.30 0.28
N GLU A 98 -4.68 12.62 0.32
CA GLU A 98 -4.87 13.46 -0.87
C GLU A 98 -3.86 13.12 -1.97
N LYS A 99 -2.60 12.90 -1.58
CA LYS A 99 -1.58 12.48 -2.55
C LYS A 99 -1.96 11.15 -3.20
N ALA A 100 -2.40 10.19 -2.40
CA ALA A 100 -2.81 8.89 -2.94
C ALA A 100 -3.99 9.01 -3.88
N MET A 101 -4.97 9.85 -3.55
CA MET A 101 -6.14 10.06 -4.40
C MET A 101 -5.76 10.72 -5.73
N ASN A 102 -4.84 11.69 -5.71
CA ASN A 102 -4.36 12.32 -6.92
C ASN A 102 -3.58 11.33 -7.80
N ASP A 103 -2.77 10.49 -7.18
CA ASP A 103 -2.02 9.45 -7.90
C ASP A 103 -2.96 8.42 -8.52
N MET A 104 -4.02 8.02 -7.78
CA MET A 104 -5.04 7.11 -8.29
C MET A 104 -5.74 7.70 -9.51
N LYS A 105 -6.14 8.96 -9.43
CA LYS A 105 -6.81 9.64 -10.54
C LYS A 105 -5.93 9.64 -11.78
N ARG A 106 -4.66 10.02 -11.63
CA ARG A 106 -3.72 10.01 -12.76
C ARG A 106 -3.50 8.62 -13.33
N TYR A 107 -3.42 7.62 -12.47
CA TYR A 107 -3.25 6.24 -12.90
C TYR A 107 -4.40 5.82 -13.83
N PHE A 108 -5.63 6.05 -13.42
CA PHE A 108 -6.79 5.66 -14.22
C PHE A 108 -6.98 6.53 -15.47
N GLU A 109 -6.60 7.79 -15.43
CA GLU A 109 -6.68 8.67 -16.59
C GLU A 109 -5.68 8.32 -17.68
N ASN A 110 -4.55 7.74 -17.32
CA ASN A 110 -3.45 7.44 -18.23
C ASN A 110 -3.42 5.98 -18.72
N GLN A 111 -4.51 5.28 -18.55
CA GLN A 111 -4.62 3.86 -18.94
C GLN A 111 -5.36 3.67 -20.27
#